data_bcabfbb88eddba1fb89dd0c5b22e0d02
#
_entry.id   bcabfbb88eddba1fb89dd0c5b22e0d02
#
_cell.length_a   1.000
_cell.length_b   1.000
_cell.length_c   1.000
_cell.angle_alpha   90.00
_cell.angle_beta   90.00
_cell.angle_gamma   90.00
#
_symmetry.space_group_name_H-M   'P 1'
#
loop_
_entity.id
_entity.type
_entity.pdbx_description
1 polymer ?
#
loop_
_entity_poly.entity_id
_entity_poly.type
_entity_poly.pdbx_seq_one_letter_code
_entity_poly.pdbx_strand_id
1 'polypeptide(L)'
;MKKVILVIATALIGVAAMAQPKFAHVNLSELIQLMPEADDARTKLEASSVEAQETFQAMVEEYQAKYSTYSQKASTWTPAIRESKEKELMEIQQRIQDFDQSIQKEMADMQQMLMAPIQKKAMDTINALAKEGGYIYVFDRSSLLFIDEAQSTDLTPAARKALGIKEGRTLETLQQEIAARQQQQ
;
A
#
# COMPACT_ATOMS: atom_id res chain seq x y z
N MET A 1 -23.22 -68.10 -7.15
CA MET A 1 -23.95 -66.85 -6.90
C MET A 1 -23.43 -66.06 -5.69
N LYS A 2 -23.15 -66.70 -4.56
CA LYS A 2 -22.63 -65.95 -3.37
C LYS A 2 -21.25 -65.27 -3.53
N LYS A 3 -20.34 -65.80 -4.39
CA LYS A 3 -19.03 -65.26 -4.66
C LYS A 3 -19.02 -64.01 -5.58
N VAL A 4 -20.01 -63.88 -6.46
CA VAL A 4 -20.16 -62.77 -7.38
C VAL A 4 -20.70 -61.52 -6.64
N ILE A 5 -21.56 -61.72 -5.64
CA ILE A 5 -22.11 -60.64 -4.79
C ILE A 5 -21.03 -59.96 -3.95
N LEU A 6 -20.05 -60.78 -3.49
CA LEU A 6 -18.95 -60.25 -2.65
C LEU A 6 -18.00 -59.35 -3.45
N VAL A 7 -17.74 -59.61 -4.73
CA VAL A 7 -16.89 -58.80 -5.63
C VAL A 7 -17.53 -57.49 -5.98
N ILE A 8 -18.88 -57.46 -6.16
CA ILE A 8 -19.60 -56.21 -6.45
C ILE A 8 -19.69 -55.30 -5.23
N ALA A 9 -19.79 -55.86 -4.01
CA ALA A 9 -19.80 -55.08 -2.77
C ALA A 9 -18.44 -54.43 -2.48
N THR A 10 -17.32 -55.06 -2.84
CA THR A 10 -15.97 -54.44 -2.71
C THR A 10 -15.67 -53.38 -3.76
N ALA A 11 -16.27 -53.46 -4.96
CA ALA A 11 -16.12 -52.43 -6.01
C ALA A 11 -16.90 -51.16 -5.70
N LEU A 12 -17.96 -51.19 -4.92
CA LEU A 12 -18.77 -50.04 -4.51
C LEU A 12 -18.16 -49.21 -3.37
N ILE A 13 -17.21 -49.76 -2.59
CA ILE A 13 -16.53 -49.03 -1.51
C ILE A 13 -15.40 -48.15 -2.03
N GLY A 14 -14.93 -48.38 -3.27
CA GLY A 14 -13.81 -47.63 -3.88
C GLY A 14 -14.19 -46.25 -4.48
N VAL A 15 -15.46 -45.88 -4.56
CA VAL A 15 -15.91 -44.67 -5.27
C VAL A 15 -16.19 -43.46 -4.35
N ALA A 16 -16.11 -43.66 -3.03
CA ALA A 16 -16.44 -42.60 -2.06
C ALA A 16 -15.22 -41.84 -1.49
N ALA A 17 -14.05 -41.91 -2.12
CA ALA A 17 -13.00 -40.93 -1.87
C ALA A 17 -13.33 -39.65 -2.65
N MET A 18 -14.48 -39.05 -2.39
CA MET A 18 -14.73 -37.69 -2.77
C MET A 18 -13.66 -36.83 -2.08
N ALA A 19 -12.72 -36.28 -2.85
CA ALA A 19 -11.73 -35.43 -2.29
C ALA A 19 -12.46 -34.33 -1.50
N GLN A 20 -12.26 -34.30 -0.21
CA GLN A 20 -12.85 -33.27 0.65
C GLN A 20 -12.46 -31.91 0.10
N PRO A 21 -13.41 -30.96 0.02
CA PRO A 21 -13.11 -29.62 -0.46
C PRO A 21 -11.99 -29.01 0.40
N LYS A 22 -10.91 -28.57 -0.23
CA LYS A 22 -9.79 -27.92 0.44
C LYS A 22 -10.05 -26.44 0.58
N PHE A 23 -9.90 -25.95 1.79
CA PHE A 23 -9.97 -24.52 2.11
C PHE A 23 -8.58 -24.01 2.48
N ALA A 24 -8.33 -22.74 2.18
CA ALA A 24 -7.12 -22.07 2.59
C ALA A 24 -7.43 -20.66 3.10
N HIS A 25 -6.49 -20.09 3.82
CA HIS A 25 -6.51 -18.71 4.23
C HIS A 25 -5.13 -18.07 4.01
N VAL A 26 -5.10 -16.76 4.00
CA VAL A 26 -3.89 -15.98 3.79
C VAL A 26 -4.00 -14.65 4.53
N ASN A 27 -2.89 -14.09 4.99
CA ASN A 27 -2.84 -12.72 5.50
C ASN A 27 -2.42 -11.78 4.36
N LEU A 28 -3.41 -11.34 3.55
CA LEU A 28 -3.16 -10.51 2.36
C LEU A 28 -2.53 -9.16 2.74
N SER A 29 -3.00 -8.53 3.81
CA SER A 29 -2.47 -7.25 4.27
C SER A 29 -1.00 -7.32 4.66
N GLU A 30 -0.61 -8.38 5.38
CA GLU A 30 0.79 -8.63 5.74
C GLU A 30 1.65 -8.82 4.49
N LEU A 31 1.21 -9.66 3.54
CA LEU A 31 1.94 -9.92 2.31
C LEU A 31 2.23 -8.61 1.56
N ILE A 32 1.18 -7.81 1.29
CA ILE A 32 1.30 -6.55 0.56
C ILE A 32 2.29 -5.61 1.25
N GLN A 33 2.20 -5.46 2.57
CA GLN A 33 3.07 -4.55 3.32
C GLN A 33 4.54 -4.97 3.34
N LEU A 34 4.82 -6.29 3.30
CA LEU A 34 6.17 -6.83 3.40
C LEU A 34 6.84 -7.11 2.04
N MET A 35 6.12 -6.94 0.92
CA MET A 35 6.69 -7.11 -0.42
C MET A 35 7.83 -6.12 -0.69
N PRO A 36 8.90 -6.53 -1.40
CA PRO A 36 9.97 -5.61 -1.80
C PRO A 36 9.46 -4.40 -2.58
N GLU A 37 8.49 -4.59 -3.46
CA GLU A 37 7.89 -3.51 -4.25
C GLU A 37 7.13 -2.49 -3.38
N ALA A 38 6.63 -2.91 -2.22
CA ALA A 38 6.02 -1.99 -1.26
C ALA A 38 7.06 -1.11 -0.56
N ASP A 39 8.30 -1.62 -0.38
CA ASP A 39 9.42 -0.80 0.10
C ASP A 39 9.81 0.27 -0.90
N ASP A 40 9.91 -0.12 -2.19
CA ASP A 40 10.19 0.82 -3.27
C ASP A 40 9.11 1.88 -3.39
N ALA A 41 7.84 1.47 -3.25
CA ALA A 41 6.70 2.40 -3.27
C ALA A 41 6.77 3.39 -2.10
N ARG A 42 7.06 2.92 -0.88
CA ARG A 42 7.25 3.79 0.29
C ARG A 42 8.39 4.78 0.09
N THR A 43 9.53 4.32 -0.40
CA THR A 43 10.69 5.18 -0.66
C THR A 43 10.36 6.27 -1.69
N LYS A 44 9.62 5.95 -2.75
CA LYS A 44 9.19 6.95 -3.75
C LYS A 44 8.21 7.96 -3.17
N LEU A 45 7.23 7.51 -2.38
CA LEU A 45 6.28 8.39 -1.71
C LEU A 45 6.97 9.33 -0.72
N GLU A 46 7.91 8.80 0.05
CA GLU A 46 8.71 9.58 0.99
C GLU A 46 9.53 10.66 0.28
N ALA A 47 10.25 10.30 -0.79
CA ALA A 47 11.02 11.24 -1.59
C ALA A 47 10.13 12.36 -2.18
N SER A 48 8.97 12.00 -2.73
CA SER A 48 8.02 12.98 -3.27
C SER A 48 7.43 13.88 -2.16
N SER A 49 7.20 13.34 -0.97
CA SER A 49 6.73 14.12 0.18
C SER A 49 7.78 15.15 0.64
N VAL A 50 9.05 14.76 0.68
CA VAL A 50 10.16 15.68 1.01
C VAL A 50 10.26 16.80 -0.03
N GLU A 51 10.26 16.46 -1.32
CA GLU A 51 10.31 17.44 -2.42
C GLU A 51 9.13 18.42 -2.36
N ALA A 52 7.94 17.92 -2.06
CA ALA A 52 6.75 18.74 -1.89
C ALA A 52 6.89 19.71 -0.70
N GLN A 53 7.42 19.23 0.42
CA GLN A 53 7.65 20.05 1.61
C GLN A 53 8.69 21.14 1.35
N GLU A 54 9.80 20.81 0.68
CA GLU A 54 10.82 21.80 0.30
C GLU A 54 10.23 22.88 -0.63
N THR A 55 9.43 22.46 -1.61
CA THR A 55 8.76 23.39 -2.54
C THR A 55 7.79 24.33 -1.80
N PHE A 56 6.97 23.76 -0.90
CA PHE A 56 6.05 24.55 -0.08
C PHE A 56 6.80 25.54 0.79
N GLN A 57 7.87 25.11 1.46
CA GLN A 57 8.70 25.96 2.31
C GLN A 57 9.32 27.11 1.52
N ALA A 58 9.84 26.86 0.33
CA ALA A 58 10.40 27.89 -0.54
C ALA A 58 9.36 28.95 -0.95
N MET A 59 8.11 28.53 -1.23
CA MET A 59 7.02 29.47 -1.52
C MET A 59 6.66 30.33 -0.32
N VAL A 60 6.64 29.75 0.88
CA VAL A 60 6.36 30.48 2.13
C VAL A 60 7.48 31.49 2.43
N GLU A 61 8.73 31.10 2.23
CA GLU A 61 9.89 32.00 2.40
C GLU A 61 9.85 33.15 1.38
N GLU A 62 9.49 32.88 0.12
CA GLU A 62 9.29 33.94 -0.89
C GLU A 62 8.22 34.95 -0.43
N TYR A 63 7.08 34.45 0.03
CA TYR A 63 6.02 35.28 0.56
C TYR A 63 6.50 36.16 1.72
N GLN A 64 7.16 35.56 2.71
CA GLN A 64 7.63 36.28 3.90
C GLN A 64 8.64 37.36 3.54
N ALA A 65 9.60 37.09 2.65
CA ALA A 65 10.60 38.07 2.20
C ALA A 65 9.94 39.25 1.49
N LYS A 66 8.99 38.99 0.61
CA LYS A 66 8.25 40.04 -0.11
C LYS A 66 7.34 40.83 0.83
N TYR A 67 6.66 40.17 1.76
CA TYR A 67 5.82 40.82 2.77
C TYR A 67 6.65 41.73 3.70
N SER A 68 7.82 41.27 4.12
CA SER A 68 8.75 42.06 4.94
C SER A 68 9.18 43.32 4.16
N THR A 69 9.52 43.15 2.89
CA THR A 69 9.88 44.32 2.02
C THR A 69 8.71 45.29 1.86
N TYR A 70 7.50 44.73 1.65
CA TYR A 70 6.28 45.54 1.57
C TYR A 70 6.04 46.34 2.84
N SER A 71 6.10 45.69 4.01
CA SER A 71 5.85 46.33 5.31
C SER A 71 6.84 47.49 5.60
N GLN A 72 8.09 47.34 5.18
CA GLN A 72 9.13 48.37 5.40
C GLN A 72 9.03 49.54 4.44
N LYS A 73 8.59 49.34 3.21
CA LYS A 73 8.70 50.32 2.12
C LYS A 73 7.36 50.86 1.60
N ALA A 74 6.22 50.29 1.98
CA ALA A 74 4.91 50.65 1.45
C ALA A 74 4.57 52.16 1.58
N SER A 75 5.01 52.78 2.70
CA SER A 75 4.81 54.22 2.93
C SER A 75 5.62 55.12 2.01
N THR A 76 6.71 54.60 1.44
CA THR A 76 7.60 55.37 0.54
C THR A 76 7.27 55.18 -0.93
N TRP A 77 6.42 54.23 -1.27
CA TRP A 77 6.06 53.89 -2.65
C TRP A 77 4.92 54.75 -3.18
N THR A 78 4.94 54.98 -4.51
CA THR A 78 3.78 55.54 -5.20
C THR A 78 2.59 54.59 -5.12
N PRO A 79 1.34 55.07 -5.26
CA PRO A 79 0.15 54.23 -5.26
C PRO A 79 0.24 53.04 -6.24
N ALA A 80 0.72 53.28 -7.46
CA ALA A 80 0.87 52.27 -8.50
C ALA A 80 1.88 51.18 -8.15
N ILE A 81 3.01 51.53 -7.50
CA ILE A 81 3.99 50.55 -7.04
C ILE A 81 3.42 49.74 -5.90
N ARG A 82 2.71 50.35 -4.97
CA ARG A 82 2.07 49.67 -3.84
C ARG A 82 1.04 48.67 -4.32
N GLU A 83 0.14 49.04 -5.21
CA GLU A 83 -0.87 48.19 -5.82
C GLU A 83 -0.22 46.97 -6.52
N SER A 84 0.85 47.21 -7.30
CA SER A 84 1.59 46.13 -7.96
C SER A 84 2.19 45.14 -6.94
N LYS A 85 2.70 45.63 -5.80
CA LYS A 85 3.28 44.75 -4.76
C LYS A 85 2.23 43.99 -3.95
N GLU A 86 1.07 44.60 -3.73
CA GLU A 86 -0.08 43.96 -3.12
C GLU A 86 -0.59 42.79 -4.00
N LYS A 87 -0.69 43.05 -5.31
CA LYS A 87 -1.06 42.02 -6.28
C LYS A 87 -0.06 40.84 -6.28
N GLU A 88 1.25 41.15 -6.29
CA GLU A 88 2.30 40.14 -6.22
C GLU A 88 2.17 39.26 -4.97
N LEU A 89 1.89 39.83 -3.79
CA LEU A 89 1.67 39.11 -2.56
C LEU A 89 0.42 38.20 -2.62
N MET A 90 -0.68 38.72 -3.18
CA MET A 90 -1.89 37.93 -3.38
C MET A 90 -1.67 36.75 -4.33
N GLU A 91 -0.91 36.95 -5.39
CA GLU A 91 -0.58 35.90 -6.37
C GLU A 91 0.26 34.78 -5.72
N ILE A 92 1.22 35.13 -4.86
CA ILE A 92 2.01 34.12 -4.13
C ILE A 92 1.13 33.36 -3.13
N GLN A 93 0.29 34.07 -2.41
CA GLN A 93 -0.64 33.45 -1.46
C GLN A 93 -1.59 32.46 -2.16
N GLN A 94 -2.09 32.84 -3.33
CA GLN A 94 -2.93 31.94 -4.13
C GLN A 94 -2.15 30.72 -4.60
N ARG A 95 -0.90 30.90 -5.09
CA ARG A 95 -0.04 29.76 -5.49
C ARG A 95 0.22 28.78 -4.35
N ILE A 96 0.43 29.29 -3.12
CA ILE A 96 0.62 28.44 -1.93
C ILE A 96 -0.65 27.62 -1.67
N GLN A 97 -1.83 28.21 -1.75
CA GLN A 97 -3.10 27.51 -1.55
C GLN A 97 -3.37 26.47 -2.65
N ASP A 98 -3.13 26.85 -3.90
CA ASP A 98 -3.30 25.94 -5.05
C ASP A 98 -2.33 24.76 -4.97
N PHE A 99 -1.08 25.01 -4.55
CA PHE A 99 -0.09 23.94 -4.34
C PHE A 99 -0.52 22.97 -3.24
N ASP A 100 -0.96 23.49 -2.09
CA ASP A 100 -1.42 22.62 -0.97
C ASP A 100 -2.58 21.69 -1.39
N GLN A 101 -3.52 22.21 -2.19
CA GLN A 101 -4.64 21.41 -2.71
C GLN A 101 -4.19 20.39 -3.76
N SER A 102 -3.31 20.80 -4.70
CA SER A 102 -2.86 19.91 -5.77
C SER A 102 -1.98 18.79 -5.23
N ILE A 103 -1.06 19.08 -4.31
CA ILE A 103 -0.11 18.08 -3.80
C ILE A 103 -0.80 16.98 -3.01
N GLN A 104 -1.86 17.28 -2.25
CA GLN A 104 -2.65 16.27 -1.54
C GLN A 104 -3.26 15.26 -2.52
N LYS A 105 -3.81 15.76 -3.63
CA LYS A 105 -4.36 14.90 -4.68
C LYS A 105 -3.28 14.09 -5.37
N GLU A 106 -2.19 14.74 -5.77
CA GLU A 106 -1.07 14.07 -6.45
C GLU A 106 -0.46 12.95 -5.60
N MET A 107 -0.30 13.16 -4.28
CA MET A 107 0.18 12.14 -3.37
C MET A 107 -0.79 10.95 -3.25
N ALA A 108 -2.10 11.22 -3.20
CA ALA A 108 -3.11 10.15 -3.18
C ALA A 108 -3.12 9.36 -4.49
N ASP A 109 -3.07 10.03 -5.64
CA ASP A 109 -3.01 9.41 -6.96
C ASP A 109 -1.73 8.57 -7.12
N MET A 110 -0.58 9.10 -6.68
CA MET A 110 0.70 8.39 -6.69
C MET A 110 0.64 7.13 -5.81
N GLN A 111 0.10 7.24 -4.60
CA GLN A 111 -0.08 6.10 -3.71
C GLN A 111 -0.92 5.00 -4.36
N GLN A 112 -2.05 5.36 -4.97
CA GLN A 112 -2.92 4.42 -5.67
C GLN A 112 -2.18 3.78 -6.85
N MET A 113 -1.50 4.56 -7.67
CA MET A 113 -0.75 4.08 -8.84
C MET A 113 0.37 3.10 -8.44
N LEU A 114 1.08 3.36 -7.35
CA LEU A 114 2.14 2.49 -6.86
C LEU A 114 1.61 1.21 -6.20
N MET A 115 0.48 1.31 -5.47
CA MET A 115 -0.08 0.17 -4.74
C MET A 115 -0.87 -0.80 -5.61
N ALA A 116 -1.52 -0.33 -6.68
CA ALA A 116 -2.34 -1.17 -7.53
C ALA A 116 -1.60 -2.37 -8.15
N PRO A 117 -0.40 -2.21 -8.75
CA PRO A 117 0.37 -3.35 -9.28
C PRO A 117 0.86 -4.30 -8.19
N ILE A 118 1.16 -3.81 -6.97
CA ILE A 118 1.59 -4.61 -5.84
C ILE A 118 0.44 -5.52 -5.37
N GLN A 119 -0.75 -4.95 -5.19
CA GLN A 119 -1.95 -5.70 -4.84
C GLN A 119 -2.28 -6.75 -5.91
N LYS A 120 -2.21 -6.36 -7.18
CA LYS A 120 -2.44 -7.29 -8.30
C LYS A 120 -1.45 -8.46 -8.26
N LYS A 121 -0.16 -8.20 -8.07
CA LYS A 121 0.87 -9.24 -7.98
C LYS A 121 0.62 -10.19 -6.81
N ALA A 122 0.26 -9.67 -5.64
CA ALA A 122 -0.09 -10.49 -4.48
C ALA A 122 -1.28 -11.40 -4.77
N MET A 123 -2.37 -10.84 -5.34
CA MET A 123 -3.57 -11.61 -5.68
C MET A 123 -3.31 -12.67 -6.75
N ASP A 124 -2.56 -12.34 -7.80
CA ASP A 124 -2.20 -13.29 -8.87
C ASP A 124 -1.37 -14.44 -8.31
N THR A 125 -0.45 -14.16 -7.38
CA THR A 125 0.36 -15.18 -6.71
C THR A 125 -0.49 -16.10 -5.84
N ILE A 126 -1.41 -15.54 -5.04
CA ILE A 126 -2.33 -16.33 -4.21
C ILE A 126 -3.23 -17.20 -5.09
N ASN A 127 -3.75 -16.66 -6.19
CA ASN A 127 -4.58 -17.40 -7.14
C ASN A 127 -3.81 -18.56 -7.80
N ALA A 128 -2.52 -18.37 -8.11
CA ALA A 128 -1.67 -19.43 -8.66
C ALA A 128 -1.47 -20.57 -7.62
N LEU A 129 -1.12 -20.21 -6.38
CA LEU A 129 -0.97 -21.17 -5.28
C LEU A 129 -2.27 -21.91 -4.97
N ALA A 130 -3.41 -21.19 -5.02
CA ALA A 130 -4.71 -21.81 -4.80
C ALA A 130 -5.04 -22.86 -5.85
N LYS A 131 -4.79 -22.56 -7.13
CA LYS A 131 -5.01 -23.49 -8.24
C LYS A 131 -4.08 -24.71 -8.16
N GLU A 132 -2.80 -24.48 -7.90
CA GLU A 132 -1.81 -25.54 -7.75
C GLU A 132 -2.14 -26.48 -6.58
N GLY A 133 -2.56 -25.93 -5.43
CA GLY A 133 -2.94 -26.69 -4.25
C GLY A 133 -4.33 -27.35 -4.34
N GLY A 134 -5.14 -27.02 -5.34
CA GLY A 134 -6.51 -27.53 -5.52
C GLY A 134 -7.48 -26.99 -4.46
N TYR A 135 -7.24 -25.79 -3.96
CA TYR A 135 -8.15 -25.12 -3.02
C TYR A 135 -9.35 -24.55 -3.77
N ILE A 136 -10.55 -24.72 -3.21
CA ILE A 136 -11.78 -24.16 -3.80
C ILE A 136 -12.05 -22.73 -3.37
N TYR A 137 -11.57 -22.34 -2.16
CA TYR A 137 -11.62 -20.99 -1.65
C TYR A 137 -10.32 -20.66 -0.90
N VAL A 138 -9.89 -19.41 -1.02
CA VAL A 138 -8.87 -18.78 -0.17
C VAL A 138 -9.48 -17.54 0.46
N PHE A 139 -9.51 -17.50 1.78
CA PHE A 139 -10.08 -16.40 2.55
C PHE A 139 -8.96 -15.49 3.06
N ASP A 140 -9.22 -14.19 3.10
CA ASP A 140 -8.35 -13.29 3.85
C ASP A 140 -8.59 -13.49 5.35
N ARG A 141 -7.53 -13.77 6.09
CA ARG A 141 -7.57 -13.97 7.55
C ARG A 141 -8.23 -12.81 8.28
N SER A 142 -8.03 -11.57 7.79
CA SER A 142 -8.62 -10.36 8.39
C SER A 142 -10.14 -10.32 8.32
N SER A 143 -10.76 -11.07 7.41
CA SER A 143 -12.21 -11.12 7.19
C SER A 143 -12.89 -12.22 7.98
N LEU A 144 -12.13 -13.06 8.71
CA LEU A 144 -12.64 -14.23 9.41
C LEU A 144 -12.57 -14.03 10.92
N LEU A 145 -13.67 -14.35 11.62
CA LEU A 145 -13.72 -14.33 13.09
C LEU A 145 -13.06 -15.57 13.71
N PHE A 146 -13.07 -16.68 13.00
CA PHE A 146 -12.51 -17.96 13.44
C PHE A 146 -11.99 -18.75 12.26
N ILE A 147 -10.87 -19.43 12.44
CA ILE A 147 -10.26 -20.36 11.48
C ILE A 147 -9.91 -21.64 12.22
N ASP A 148 -10.44 -22.75 11.74
CA ASP A 148 -9.97 -24.08 12.16
C ASP A 148 -8.72 -24.43 11.34
N GLU A 149 -7.55 -24.26 11.95
CA GLU A 149 -6.27 -24.52 11.29
C GLU A 149 -6.05 -26.00 10.91
N ALA A 150 -6.84 -26.91 11.48
CA ALA A 150 -6.80 -28.31 11.07
C ALA A 150 -7.52 -28.57 9.74
N GLN A 151 -8.47 -27.69 9.36
CA GLN A 151 -9.27 -27.82 8.14
C GLN A 151 -8.96 -26.75 7.08
N SER A 152 -8.19 -25.73 7.43
CA SER A 152 -7.81 -24.63 6.53
C SER A 152 -6.30 -24.47 6.47
N THR A 153 -5.74 -24.55 5.26
CA THR A 153 -4.29 -24.39 5.06
C THR A 153 -3.90 -22.90 5.04
N ASP A 154 -2.90 -22.53 5.85
CA ASP A 154 -2.31 -21.19 5.74
C ASP A 154 -1.36 -21.13 4.54
N LEU A 155 -1.74 -20.34 3.53
CA LEU A 155 -0.92 -20.07 2.34
C LEU A 155 0.06 -18.91 2.54
N THR A 156 0.01 -18.18 3.65
CA THR A 156 0.89 -17.03 3.90
C THR A 156 2.37 -17.37 3.75
N PRO A 157 2.90 -18.50 4.32
CA PRO A 157 4.31 -18.84 4.17
C PRO A 157 4.72 -19.11 2.71
N ALA A 158 3.88 -19.83 1.96
CA ALA A 158 4.12 -20.13 0.55
C ALA A 158 4.07 -18.85 -0.31
N ALA A 159 3.10 -17.99 -0.05
CA ALA A 159 2.95 -16.71 -0.73
C ALA A 159 4.12 -15.76 -0.42
N ARG A 160 4.60 -15.69 0.83
CA ARG A 160 5.80 -14.93 1.23
C ARG A 160 7.01 -15.33 0.38
N LYS A 161 7.25 -16.63 0.25
CA LYS A 161 8.35 -17.15 -0.58
C LYS A 161 8.19 -16.79 -2.05
N ALA A 162 6.99 -16.98 -2.61
CA ALA A 162 6.71 -16.70 -4.02
C ALA A 162 6.79 -15.19 -4.35
N LEU A 163 6.46 -14.32 -3.39
CA LEU A 163 6.54 -12.86 -3.50
C LEU A 163 7.92 -12.29 -3.18
N GLY A 164 8.92 -13.13 -2.83
CA GLY A 164 10.28 -12.70 -2.52
C GLY A 164 10.42 -11.95 -1.19
N ILE A 165 9.49 -12.14 -0.27
CA ILE A 165 9.57 -11.56 1.07
C ILE A 165 10.67 -12.27 1.85
N LYS A 166 11.63 -11.50 2.39
CA LYS A 166 12.77 -12.05 3.13
C LYS A 166 12.35 -12.86 4.34
N GLU A 167 13.05 -13.94 4.64
CA GLU A 167 12.85 -14.70 5.86
C GLU A 167 13.09 -13.80 7.09
N GLY A 168 12.28 -13.99 8.13
CA GLY A 168 12.35 -13.20 9.37
C GLY A 168 11.80 -11.77 9.26
N ARG A 169 11.43 -11.29 8.06
CA ARG A 169 10.80 -9.99 7.92
C ARG A 169 9.36 -10.04 8.45
N THR A 170 9.03 -9.20 9.42
CA THR A 170 7.72 -9.10 10.05
C THR A 170 7.19 -7.66 9.99
N LEU A 171 5.91 -7.47 10.29
CA LEU A 171 5.35 -6.12 10.41
C LEU A 171 6.03 -5.33 11.53
N GLU A 172 6.48 -5.99 12.59
CA GLU A 172 7.22 -5.35 13.67
C GLU A 172 8.59 -4.83 13.20
N THR A 173 9.37 -5.67 12.48
CA THR A 173 10.65 -5.23 11.91
C THR A 173 10.45 -4.10 10.90
N LEU A 174 9.39 -4.14 10.10
CA LEU A 174 9.05 -3.05 9.17
C LEU A 174 8.74 -1.74 9.92
N GLN A 175 7.97 -1.81 11.01
CA GLN A 175 7.66 -0.62 11.81
C GLN A 175 8.92 -0.02 12.43
N GLN A 176 9.84 -0.85 12.91
CA GLN A 176 11.14 -0.40 13.44
C GLN A 176 11.98 0.27 12.35
N GLU A 177 12.02 -0.30 11.14
CA GLU A 177 12.72 0.31 9.99
C GLU A 177 12.14 1.68 9.62
N ILE A 178 10.81 1.80 9.57
CA ILE A 178 10.13 3.07 9.28
C ILE A 178 10.41 4.11 10.36
N ALA A 179 10.30 3.74 11.63
CA ALA A 179 10.57 4.64 12.75
C ALA A 179 12.04 5.13 12.77
N ALA A 180 12.98 4.23 12.46
CA ALA A 180 14.40 4.61 12.38
C ALA A 180 14.68 5.60 11.23
N ARG A 181 14.02 5.48 10.08
CA ARG A 181 14.15 6.44 8.98
C ARG A 181 13.59 7.82 9.34
N GLN A 182 12.44 7.87 10.01
CA GLN A 182 11.82 9.14 10.43
C GLN A 182 12.67 9.92 11.47
N GLN A 183 13.52 9.24 12.22
CA GLN A 183 14.43 9.90 13.17
C GLN A 183 15.70 10.48 12.52
N GLN A 184 15.97 10.13 11.26
CA GLN A 184 17.14 10.59 10.52
C GLN A 184 16.86 11.79 9.60
N GLN A 185 15.61 12.21 9.51
CA GLN A 185 15.12 13.38 8.77
C GLN A 185 14.91 14.58 9.71
#